data_7732f3d3e9ad1f01536cb7088680cc9e
#
_entry.id   7732f3d3e9ad1f01536cb7088680cc9e
#
_cell.length_a   1.000
_cell.length_b   1.000
_cell.length_c   1.000
_cell.angle_alpha   90.00
_cell.angle_beta   90.00
_cell.angle_gamma   90.00
#
_symmetry.space_group_name_H-M   'P 1'
#
loop_
_entity.id
_entity.type
_entity.pdbx_description
1 polymer ?
#
loop_
_entity_poly.entity_id
_entity_poly.type
_entity_poly.pdbx_seq_one_letter_code
_entity_poly.pdbx_strand_id
1 'polypeptide(L)'
;MTEAENKIKNTYQYFKETDMVNEFEIKKQICDIGKRIYNQGMVAANDGNISVKLNDHEFLCTPTGVSKGFMTPEFICKVDENGKVIQANEGFKPSSEIKMHMRVYKERPDVKSVVHAHPIYATSFAIAGIPLTQPIMPEAVIALGCVPIAEYGTPSTEEIPDAVSKYLQYFDAVLLANHGALTYSDSLLNAYHKMESVEFYAKLLFNSRLLGGPKELSKEQVARLYEIRRQFGLKGKHPANICLNNKKGEFSCHNCESCGAG
;
A
#
# COMPACT_ATOMS: atom_id res chain seq x y z
N MET A 1 18.03 -28.49 -5.95
CA MET A 1 17.86 -27.34 -5.04
C MET A 1 19.22 -26.98 -4.50
N THR A 2 19.68 -25.81 -4.77
CA THR A 2 21.00 -25.32 -4.32
C THR A 2 20.96 -24.89 -2.84
N GLU A 3 22.12 -24.85 -2.20
CA GLU A 3 22.25 -24.41 -0.79
C GLU A 3 21.71 -22.99 -0.56
N ALA A 4 21.74 -22.14 -1.60
CA ALA A 4 21.15 -20.81 -1.62
C ALA A 4 19.61 -20.85 -1.62
N GLU A 5 18.99 -21.75 -2.34
CA GLU A 5 17.52 -21.94 -2.36
C GLU A 5 17.00 -22.46 -1.03
N ASN A 6 17.79 -23.31 -0.33
CA ASN A 6 17.46 -23.76 1.02
C ASN A 6 17.64 -22.65 2.06
N LYS A 7 18.64 -21.80 1.91
CA LYS A 7 18.84 -20.66 2.80
C LYS A 7 17.71 -19.62 2.67
N ILE A 8 17.29 -19.34 1.45
CA ILE A 8 16.15 -18.44 1.15
C ILE A 8 14.84 -19.07 1.69
N LYS A 9 14.58 -20.34 1.43
CA LYS A 9 13.43 -21.06 1.99
C LYS A 9 13.43 -21.05 3.53
N ASN A 10 14.56 -21.30 4.17
CA ASN A 10 14.68 -21.26 5.63
C ASN A 10 14.50 -19.84 6.20
N THR A 11 14.95 -18.80 5.53
CA THR A 11 14.71 -17.41 5.94
C THR A 11 13.20 -17.06 5.83
N TYR A 12 12.52 -17.52 4.80
CA TYR A 12 11.06 -17.38 4.67
C TYR A 12 10.27 -18.31 5.63
N GLN A 13 10.79 -19.45 5.97
CA GLN A 13 10.15 -20.42 6.89
C GLN A 13 10.27 -19.99 8.35
N TYR A 14 11.35 -19.31 8.73
CA TYR A 14 11.53 -18.76 10.07
C TYR A 14 10.46 -17.72 10.45
N PHE A 15 9.80 -17.10 9.45
CA PHE A 15 8.67 -16.21 9.66
C PHE A 15 7.29 -16.92 9.70
N LYS A 16 7.23 -18.24 9.54
CA LYS A 16 5.99 -19.02 9.51
C LYS A 16 5.64 -19.74 10.82
N GLU A 17 6.55 -19.84 11.76
CA GLU A 17 6.41 -20.80 12.88
C GLU A 17 6.24 -20.18 14.27
N THR A 18 5.66 -18.99 14.41
CA THR A 18 5.14 -18.60 15.72
C THR A 18 3.81 -17.87 15.58
N ASP A 19 2.71 -18.62 15.76
CA ASP A 19 1.34 -18.09 15.86
C ASP A 19 1.06 -17.29 17.16
N MET A 20 2.09 -16.93 17.91
CA MET A 20 2.05 -15.90 18.94
C MET A 20 3.06 -14.82 18.58
N VAL A 21 2.75 -14.04 17.54
CA VAL A 21 3.52 -12.82 17.29
C VAL A 21 3.29 -11.93 18.50
N ASN A 22 4.35 -11.75 19.30
CA ASN A 22 4.30 -10.87 20.45
C ASN A 22 3.85 -9.47 19.98
N GLU A 23 2.70 -9.01 20.45
CA GLU A 23 2.14 -7.70 20.12
C GLU A 23 3.17 -6.56 20.22
N PHE A 24 4.08 -6.66 21.18
CA PHE A 24 5.16 -5.71 21.36
C PHE A 24 6.13 -5.69 20.18
N GLU A 25 6.43 -6.84 19.57
CA GLU A 25 7.28 -6.91 18.37
C GLU A 25 6.59 -6.28 17.16
N ILE A 26 5.28 -6.43 17.03
CA ILE A 26 4.52 -5.73 15.97
C ILE A 26 4.57 -4.22 16.20
N LYS A 27 4.42 -3.75 17.44
CA LYS A 27 4.53 -2.32 17.77
C LYS A 27 5.91 -1.78 17.41
N LYS A 28 6.99 -2.52 17.67
CA LYS A 28 8.35 -2.16 17.21
C LYS A 28 8.43 -2.08 15.69
N GLN A 29 7.90 -3.07 14.98
CA GLN A 29 7.89 -3.04 13.51
C GLN A 29 7.14 -1.84 12.96
N ILE A 30 6.01 -1.46 13.54
CA ILE A 30 5.27 -0.24 13.17
C ILE A 30 6.15 1.00 13.36
N CYS A 31 6.88 1.09 14.48
CA CYS A 31 7.80 2.20 14.74
C CYS A 31 8.96 2.22 13.74
N ASP A 32 9.55 1.07 13.42
CA ASP A 32 10.63 0.96 12.44
C ASP A 32 10.17 1.39 11.04
N ILE A 33 9.00 0.94 10.60
CA ILE A 33 8.43 1.37 9.32
C ILE A 33 8.12 2.87 9.35
N GLY A 34 7.55 3.40 10.44
CA GLY A 34 7.32 4.83 10.62
C GLY A 34 8.61 5.64 10.46
N LYS A 35 9.70 5.18 11.09
CA LYS A 35 11.02 5.82 10.98
C LYS A 35 11.58 5.76 9.55
N ARG A 36 11.38 4.65 8.82
CA ARG A 36 11.81 4.54 7.41
C ARG A 36 11.04 5.52 6.52
N ILE A 37 9.72 5.58 6.66
CA ILE A 37 8.85 6.52 5.93
C ILE A 37 9.27 7.97 6.20
N TYR A 38 9.53 8.31 7.46
CA TYR A 38 10.02 9.64 7.85
C TYR A 38 11.39 9.95 7.24
N ASN A 39 12.35 9.04 7.36
CA ASN A 39 13.71 9.25 6.85
C ASN A 39 13.76 9.37 5.31
N GLN A 40 12.82 8.77 4.60
CA GLN A 40 12.69 8.89 3.15
C GLN A 40 11.91 10.14 2.71
N GLY A 41 11.45 10.97 3.66
CA GLY A 41 10.68 12.17 3.34
C GLY A 41 9.28 11.90 2.80
N MET A 42 8.72 10.73 3.12
CA MET A 42 7.36 10.36 2.68
C MET A 42 6.27 10.93 3.59
N VAL A 43 6.62 11.59 4.68
CA VAL A 43 5.72 12.29 5.59
C VAL A 43 6.36 13.57 6.10
N ALA A 44 5.53 14.59 6.33
CA ALA A 44 5.91 15.82 7.00
C ALA A 44 5.31 15.85 8.41
N ALA A 45 5.98 16.51 9.35
CA ALA A 45 5.49 16.70 10.72
C ALA A 45 4.92 15.39 11.33
N ASN A 46 3.61 15.32 11.54
CA ASN A 46 2.89 14.19 12.12
C ASN A 46 2.00 13.42 11.11
N ASP A 47 2.16 13.70 9.82
CA ASP A 47 1.38 13.08 8.76
C ASP A 47 1.61 11.57 8.64
N GLY A 48 0.71 10.92 7.88
CA GLY A 48 0.73 9.50 7.62
C GLY A 48 0.27 8.64 8.81
N ASN A 49 -0.08 7.41 8.53
CA ASN A 49 -0.52 6.45 9.54
C ASN A 49 -0.32 5.01 9.06
N ILE A 50 -0.15 4.12 10.02
CA ILE A 50 0.14 2.71 9.80
C ILE A 50 -0.77 1.91 10.72
N SER A 51 -1.31 0.80 10.23
CA SER A 51 -2.02 -0.17 11.05
C SER A 51 -1.68 -1.61 10.72
N VAL A 52 -1.86 -2.50 11.70
CA VAL A 52 -1.67 -3.94 11.56
C VAL A 52 -2.84 -4.66 12.22
N LYS A 53 -3.44 -5.59 11.51
CA LYS A 53 -4.49 -6.48 11.98
C LYS A 53 -3.85 -7.61 12.80
N LEU A 54 -4.20 -7.71 14.08
CA LEU A 54 -3.79 -8.82 14.98
C LEU A 54 -4.69 -10.03 14.79
N ASN A 55 -6.00 -9.79 14.76
CA ASN A 55 -7.07 -10.76 14.51
C ASN A 55 -8.29 -10.02 13.96
N ASP A 56 -9.44 -10.70 13.84
CA ASP A 56 -10.64 -10.09 13.24
C ASP A 56 -11.25 -8.96 14.07
N HIS A 57 -10.87 -8.82 15.35
CA HIS A 57 -11.45 -7.85 16.29
C HIS A 57 -10.43 -6.87 16.88
N GLU A 58 -9.14 -7.07 16.63
CA GLU A 58 -8.09 -6.24 17.22
C GLU A 58 -7.08 -5.75 16.18
N PHE A 59 -6.80 -4.47 16.20
CA PHE A 59 -5.89 -3.81 15.27
C PHE A 59 -4.97 -2.85 16.03
N LEU A 60 -3.69 -2.87 15.69
CA LEU A 60 -2.73 -1.85 16.15
C LEU A 60 -2.70 -0.71 15.15
N CYS A 61 -2.58 0.52 15.63
CA CYS A 61 -2.45 1.70 14.78
C CYS A 61 -1.63 2.80 15.42
N THR A 62 -1.01 3.60 14.56
CA THR A 62 -0.25 4.78 14.98
C THR A 62 -1.17 5.83 15.59
N PRO A 63 -0.68 6.61 16.59
CA PRO A 63 -1.45 7.69 17.19
C PRO A 63 -1.55 8.91 16.27
N THR A 64 -2.57 9.73 16.49
CA THR A 64 -2.66 11.09 15.92
C THR A 64 -1.65 12.03 16.58
N GLY A 65 -1.22 13.07 15.86
CA GLY A 65 -0.40 14.14 16.40
C GLY A 65 1.07 13.78 16.70
N VAL A 66 1.52 12.56 16.33
CA VAL A 66 2.89 12.09 16.58
C VAL A 66 3.63 11.88 15.27
N SER A 67 4.83 12.44 15.17
CA SER A 67 5.72 12.20 14.03
C SER A 67 6.12 10.74 13.93
N LYS A 68 6.04 10.19 12.72
CA LYS A 68 6.34 8.77 12.45
C LYS A 68 7.81 8.44 12.70
N GLY A 69 8.70 9.43 12.65
CA GLY A 69 10.13 9.26 12.93
C GLY A 69 10.49 9.11 14.41
N PHE A 70 9.57 9.47 15.31
CA PHE A 70 9.84 9.57 16.76
C PHE A 70 8.91 8.69 17.62
N MET A 71 8.20 7.76 17.00
CA MET A 71 7.32 6.85 17.74
C MET A 71 8.11 5.82 18.54
N THR A 72 7.56 5.45 19.69
CA THR A 72 7.95 4.27 20.47
C THR A 72 6.77 3.30 20.58
N PRO A 73 7.01 2.01 20.92
CA PRO A 73 5.94 1.01 21.03
C PRO A 73 4.79 1.40 21.97
N GLU A 74 5.08 2.21 22.98
CA GLU A 74 4.12 2.68 23.98
C GLU A 74 3.10 3.67 23.40
N PHE A 75 3.41 4.31 22.26
CA PHE A 75 2.53 5.26 21.58
C PHE A 75 1.46 4.57 20.73
N ILE A 76 1.69 3.30 20.36
CA ILE A 76 0.81 2.54 19.47
C ILE A 76 -0.49 2.18 20.18
N CYS A 77 -1.60 2.59 19.59
CA CYS A 77 -2.94 2.32 20.07
C CYS A 77 -3.46 0.96 19.56
N LYS A 78 -4.35 0.33 20.35
CA LYS A 78 -5.14 -0.82 19.94
C LYS A 78 -6.60 -0.40 19.78
N VAL A 79 -7.22 -0.79 18.67
CA VAL A 79 -8.62 -0.48 18.33
C VAL A 79 -9.36 -1.75 17.91
N ASP A 80 -10.69 -1.70 17.99
CA ASP A 80 -11.58 -2.73 17.47
C ASP A 80 -11.82 -2.57 15.95
N GLU A 81 -12.63 -3.45 15.36
CA GLU A 81 -13.01 -3.45 13.95
C GLU A 81 -13.79 -2.21 13.49
N ASN A 82 -14.27 -1.39 14.41
CA ASN A 82 -14.93 -0.12 14.16
C ASN A 82 -14.00 1.09 14.38
N GLY A 83 -12.73 0.84 14.74
CA GLY A 83 -11.75 1.88 15.04
C GLY A 83 -11.90 2.47 16.45
N LYS A 84 -12.72 1.88 17.32
CA LYS A 84 -12.89 2.30 18.70
C LYS A 84 -11.73 1.80 19.56
N VAL A 85 -11.26 2.65 20.46
CA VAL A 85 -10.11 2.34 21.32
C VAL A 85 -10.42 1.17 22.25
N ILE A 86 -9.59 0.14 22.19
CA ILE A 86 -9.52 -0.97 23.17
C ILE A 86 -8.46 -0.63 24.21
N GLN A 87 -7.28 -0.15 23.75
CA GLN A 87 -6.17 0.19 24.61
C GLN A 87 -5.34 1.33 24.00
N ALA A 88 -5.04 2.32 24.80
CA ALA A 88 -4.07 3.38 24.51
C ALA A 88 -3.47 3.88 25.81
N ASN A 89 -2.20 4.26 25.78
CA ASN A 89 -1.58 4.92 26.93
C ASN A 89 -2.09 6.37 27.05
N GLU A 90 -1.99 6.91 28.25
CA GLU A 90 -2.43 8.28 28.55
C GLU A 90 -1.81 9.29 27.57
N GLY A 91 -2.61 10.19 27.03
CA GLY A 91 -2.19 11.22 26.08
C GLY A 91 -2.20 10.77 24.62
N PHE A 92 -2.39 9.49 24.30
CA PHE A 92 -2.43 9.00 22.92
C PHE A 92 -3.85 8.62 22.48
N LYS A 93 -4.15 8.93 21.22
CA LYS A 93 -5.42 8.57 20.56
C LYS A 93 -5.10 8.02 19.17
N PRO A 94 -5.87 7.08 18.63
CA PRO A 94 -5.71 6.58 17.27
C PRO A 94 -5.70 7.71 16.24
N SER A 95 -5.02 7.48 15.10
CA SER A 95 -5.14 8.36 13.95
C SER A 95 -6.60 8.65 13.60
N SER A 96 -6.92 9.87 13.26
CA SER A 96 -8.25 10.27 12.81
C SER A 96 -8.67 9.60 11.49
N GLU A 97 -7.70 9.07 10.73
CA GLU A 97 -7.92 8.38 9.46
C GLU A 97 -8.04 6.86 9.60
N ILE A 98 -8.15 6.35 10.83
CA ILE A 98 -8.29 4.91 11.07
C ILE A 98 -9.50 4.30 10.34
N LYS A 99 -10.55 5.07 10.08
CA LYS A 99 -11.73 4.64 9.33
C LYS A 99 -11.38 4.13 7.93
N MET A 100 -10.45 4.79 7.24
CA MET A 100 -9.96 4.36 5.93
C MET A 100 -9.30 2.97 6.02
N HIS A 101 -8.49 2.73 7.07
CA HIS A 101 -7.85 1.44 7.29
C HIS A 101 -8.89 0.35 7.63
N MET A 102 -9.87 0.66 8.46
CA MET A 102 -10.95 -0.29 8.81
C MET A 102 -11.78 -0.67 7.59
N ARG A 103 -12.03 0.26 6.67
CA ARG A 103 -12.66 -0.03 5.37
C ARG A 103 -11.85 -1.04 4.57
N VAL A 104 -10.53 -0.86 4.49
CA VAL A 104 -9.65 -1.81 3.81
C VAL A 104 -9.75 -3.20 4.43
N TYR A 105 -9.62 -3.34 5.75
CA TYR A 105 -9.70 -4.64 6.41
C TYR A 105 -11.05 -5.32 6.26
N LYS A 106 -12.13 -4.54 6.29
CA LYS A 106 -13.51 -5.03 6.10
C LYS A 106 -13.73 -5.62 4.71
N GLU A 107 -13.23 -4.97 3.67
CA GLU A 107 -13.45 -5.38 2.28
C GLU A 107 -12.37 -6.31 1.73
N ARG A 108 -11.20 -6.38 2.43
CA ARG A 108 -10.04 -7.18 2.05
C ARG A 108 -9.59 -8.06 3.22
N PRO A 109 -10.25 -9.21 3.45
CA PRO A 109 -9.88 -10.13 4.53
C PRO A 109 -8.46 -10.70 4.41
N ASP A 110 -7.89 -10.70 3.20
CA ASP A 110 -6.52 -11.10 2.90
C ASP A 110 -5.47 -10.07 3.36
N VAL A 111 -5.87 -8.84 3.67
CA VAL A 111 -4.97 -7.77 4.12
C VAL A 111 -4.76 -7.85 5.63
N LYS A 112 -3.48 -7.76 6.03
CA LYS A 112 -3.06 -7.70 7.43
C LYS A 112 -2.39 -6.39 7.81
N SER A 113 -2.05 -5.53 6.85
CA SER A 113 -1.46 -4.24 7.15
C SER A 113 -1.79 -3.18 6.10
N VAL A 114 -1.95 -1.95 6.57
CA VAL A 114 -2.24 -0.76 5.79
C VAL A 114 -1.24 0.34 6.13
N VAL A 115 -0.69 0.98 5.10
CA VAL A 115 0.24 2.11 5.20
C VAL A 115 -0.30 3.27 4.39
N HIS A 116 -0.47 4.42 5.04
CA HIS A 116 -0.80 5.69 4.40
C HIS A 116 0.33 6.68 4.64
N ALA A 117 0.74 7.37 3.60
CA ALA A 117 1.78 8.40 3.64
C ALA A 117 1.53 9.44 2.54
N HIS A 118 2.31 10.54 2.58
CA HIS A 118 2.30 11.62 1.59
C HIS A 118 3.63 11.68 0.83
N PRO A 119 4.06 10.59 0.16
CA PRO A 119 5.33 10.59 -0.57
C PRO A 119 5.30 11.65 -1.67
N ILE A 120 6.37 12.42 -1.79
CA ILE A 120 6.36 13.69 -2.52
C ILE A 120 5.96 13.54 -3.99
N TYR A 121 6.56 12.60 -4.70
CA TYR A 121 6.27 12.42 -6.12
C TYR A 121 4.89 11.81 -6.35
N ALA A 122 4.54 10.76 -5.62
CA ALA A 122 3.22 10.14 -5.74
C ALA A 122 2.09 11.11 -5.35
N THR A 123 2.29 11.91 -4.29
CA THR A 123 1.34 12.94 -3.89
C THR A 123 1.24 14.07 -4.93
N SER A 124 2.35 14.42 -5.59
CA SER A 124 2.32 15.39 -6.70
C SER A 124 1.46 14.88 -7.86
N PHE A 125 1.56 13.61 -8.21
CA PHE A 125 0.67 12.98 -9.20
C PHE A 125 -0.79 12.97 -8.74
N ALA A 126 -1.05 12.67 -7.47
CA ALA A 126 -2.39 12.71 -6.89
C ALA A 126 -3.01 14.12 -6.93
N ILE A 127 -2.22 15.16 -6.64
CA ILE A 127 -2.63 16.57 -6.73
C ILE A 127 -2.90 16.98 -8.18
N ALA A 128 -2.08 16.51 -9.12
CA ALA A 128 -2.25 16.79 -10.54
C ALA A 128 -3.41 15.98 -11.18
N GLY A 129 -4.04 15.05 -10.46
CA GLY A 129 -5.08 14.18 -10.99
C GLY A 129 -4.57 13.15 -12.00
N ILE A 130 -3.29 12.79 -11.94
CA ILE A 130 -2.65 11.89 -12.92
C ILE A 130 -2.38 10.52 -12.24
N PRO A 131 -3.06 9.45 -12.64
CA PRO A 131 -2.78 8.11 -12.13
C PRO A 131 -1.43 7.58 -12.63
N LEU A 132 -0.87 6.60 -11.91
CA LEU A 132 0.37 5.94 -12.32
C LEU A 132 0.01 4.68 -13.12
N THR A 133 -0.12 4.81 -14.43
CA THR A 133 -0.59 3.73 -15.31
C THR A 133 0.41 3.33 -16.39
N GLN A 134 1.45 4.12 -16.63
CA GLN A 134 2.41 3.91 -17.71
C GLN A 134 3.40 2.79 -17.39
N PRO A 135 3.53 1.72 -18.20
CA PRO A 135 4.44 0.61 -17.94
C PRO A 135 5.88 0.99 -18.31
N ILE A 136 6.57 1.70 -17.41
CA ILE A 136 7.89 2.30 -17.70
C ILE A 136 9.07 1.45 -17.18
N MET A 137 8.82 0.49 -16.29
CA MET A 137 9.87 -0.37 -15.74
C MET A 137 9.31 -1.70 -15.24
N PRO A 138 10.09 -2.80 -15.35
CA PRO A 138 9.65 -4.15 -14.98
C PRO A 138 9.16 -4.27 -13.54
N GLU A 139 9.89 -3.70 -12.58
CA GLU A 139 9.59 -3.80 -11.15
C GLU A 139 8.24 -3.16 -10.82
N ALA A 140 7.94 -1.98 -11.37
CA ALA A 140 6.65 -1.32 -11.16
C ALA A 140 5.49 -2.14 -11.75
N VAL A 141 5.69 -2.70 -12.96
CA VAL A 141 4.70 -3.58 -13.60
C VAL A 141 4.46 -4.85 -12.79
N ILE A 142 5.52 -5.48 -12.28
CA ILE A 142 5.41 -6.73 -11.49
C ILE A 142 4.80 -6.46 -10.11
N ALA A 143 5.24 -5.40 -9.41
CA ALA A 143 4.84 -5.14 -8.03
C ALA A 143 3.43 -4.52 -7.94
N LEU A 144 3.15 -3.53 -8.77
CA LEU A 144 1.96 -2.67 -8.67
C LEU A 144 1.02 -2.82 -9.88
N GLY A 145 1.58 -2.98 -11.09
CA GLY A 145 0.87 -2.86 -12.35
C GLY A 145 0.50 -1.42 -12.63
N CYS A 146 -0.60 -0.93 -12.10
CA CYS A 146 -0.96 0.48 -12.11
C CYS A 146 -1.51 0.92 -10.74
N VAL A 147 -1.49 2.24 -10.48
CA VAL A 147 -2.00 2.83 -9.24
C VAL A 147 -3.05 3.88 -9.61
N PRO A 148 -4.34 3.58 -9.39
CA PRO A 148 -5.43 4.51 -9.68
C PRO A 148 -5.47 5.67 -8.68
N ILE A 149 -6.30 6.68 -8.96
CA ILE A 149 -6.59 7.78 -8.04
C ILE A 149 -8.03 7.63 -7.54
N ALA A 150 -8.19 7.54 -6.21
CA ALA A 150 -9.48 7.71 -5.57
C ALA A 150 -9.87 9.20 -5.54
N GLU A 151 -11.15 9.48 -5.72
CA GLU A 151 -11.68 10.83 -5.67
C GLU A 151 -11.35 11.52 -4.34
N TYR A 152 -11.33 12.85 -4.35
CA TYR A 152 -11.12 13.62 -3.13
C TYR A 152 -12.18 13.30 -2.09
N GLY A 153 -11.74 13.16 -0.86
CA GLY A 153 -12.58 13.06 0.32
C GLY A 153 -11.98 13.89 1.45
N THR A 154 -12.84 14.47 2.26
CA THR A 154 -12.41 15.25 3.43
C THR A 154 -11.81 14.33 4.49
N PRO A 155 -10.58 14.56 4.96
CA PRO A 155 -9.95 13.74 6.00
C PRO A 155 -10.83 13.59 7.25
N SER A 156 -10.74 12.42 7.90
CA SER A 156 -11.50 12.06 9.10
C SER A 156 -13.01 11.85 8.90
N THR A 157 -13.52 11.95 7.67
CA THR A 157 -14.92 11.64 7.31
C THR A 157 -15.04 10.23 6.70
N GLU A 158 -16.23 9.83 6.26
CA GLU A 158 -16.46 8.59 5.50
C GLU A 158 -16.16 8.76 4.00
N GLU A 159 -15.94 9.97 3.51
CA GLU A 159 -15.73 10.25 2.09
C GLU A 159 -14.50 9.53 1.52
N ILE A 160 -13.36 9.55 2.27
CA ILE A 160 -12.14 8.83 1.84
C ILE A 160 -12.36 7.30 1.85
N PRO A 161 -12.86 6.66 2.92
CA PRO A 161 -13.25 5.26 2.91
C PRO A 161 -14.12 4.87 1.71
N ASP A 162 -15.16 5.66 1.40
CA ASP A 162 -16.07 5.38 0.29
C ASP A 162 -15.42 5.54 -1.07
N ALA A 163 -14.57 6.54 -1.25
CA ALA A 163 -13.81 6.74 -2.49
C ALA A 163 -12.81 5.58 -2.73
N VAL A 164 -12.10 5.14 -1.70
CA VAL A 164 -11.12 4.04 -1.77
C VAL A 164 -11.80 2.69 -2.04
N SER A 165 -12.98 2.45 -1.48
CA SER A 165 -13.74 1.20 -1.61
C SER A 165 -13.89 0.75 -3.07
N LYS A 166 -14.06 1.69 -4.00
CA LYS A 166 -14.21 1.42 -5.45
C LYS A 166 -13.00 0.66 -6.04
N TYR A 167 -11.83 0.74 -5.41
CA TYR A 167 -10.58 0.19 -5.92
C TYR A 167 -10.07 -1.04 -5.17
N LEU A 168 -10.55 -1.29 -3.94
CA LEU A 168 -10.02 -2.31 -3.04
C LEU A 168 -10.04 -3.73 -3.63
N GLN A 169 -11.04 -4.05 -4.46
CA GLN A 169 -11.17 -5.38 -5.04
C GLN A 169 -10.16 -5.66 -6.17
N TYR A 170 -9.49 -4.61 -6.66
CA TYR A 170 -8.68 -4.69 -7.89
C TYR A 170 -7.21 -4.35 -7.66
N PHE A 171 -6.89 -3.51 -6.69
CA PHE A 171 -5.56 -2.95 -6.48
C PHE A 171 -5.10 -3.10 -5.03
N ASP A 172 -3.81 -3.07 -4.81
CA ASP A 172 -3.17 -3.06 -3.49
C ASP A 172 -2.48 -1.71 -3.19
N ALA A 173 -2.61 -0.75 -4.10
CA ALA A 173 -2.14 0.62 -3.95
C ALA A 173 -3.13 1.58 -4.64
N VAL A 174 -3.39 2.72 -4.01
CA VAL A 174 -4.30 3.76 -4.51
C VAL A 174 -3.71 5.13 -4.16
N LEU A 175 -3.69 6.06 -5.11
CA LEU A 175 -3.46 7.47 -4.83
C LEU A 175 -4.77 8.10 -4.32
N LEU A 176 -4.66 9.02 -3.39
CA LEU A 176 -5.78 9.78 -2.84
C LEU A 176 -5.70 11.21 -3.40
N ALA A 177 -6.70 11.64 -4.16
CA ALA A 177 -6.70 12.96 -4.81
C ALA A 177 -6.43 14.08 -3.79
N ASN A 178 -5.45 14.95 -4.10
CA ASN A 178 -5.01 16.07 -3.26
C ASN A 178 -4.57 15.69 -1.82
N HIS A 179 -4.18 14.43 -1.59
CA HIS A 179 -3.89 13.97 -0.23
C HIS A 179 -2.59 13.17 -0.14
N GLY A 180 -2.51 11.98 -0.75
CA GLY A 180 -1.34 11.12 -0.62
C GLY A 180 -1.52 9.76 -1.30
N ALA A 181 -0.93 8.72 -0.69
CA ALA A 181 -1.01 7.35 -1.17
C ALA A 181 -1.42 6.38 -0.05
N LEU A 182 -2.15 5.34 -0.42
CA LEU A 182 -2.56 4.24 0.45
C LEU A 182 -2.08 2.93 -0.14
N THR A 183 -1.41 2.11 0.66
CA THR A 183 -0.96 0.77 0.27
C THR A 183 -1.31 -0.26 1.34
N TYR A 184 -1.58 -1.49 0.93
CA TYR A 184 -1.97 -2.55 1.84
C TYR A 184 -1.53 -3.91 1.34
N SER A 185 -1.32 -4.86 2.27
CA SER A 185 -0.83 -6.20 1.96
C SER A 185 -1.09 -7.19 3.09
N ASP A 186 -0.70 -8.45 2.85
CA ASP A 186 -0.72 -9.55 3.81
C ASP A 186 0.33 -9.44 4.93
N SER A 187 1.22 -8.45 4.86
CA SER A 187 2.21 -8.15 5.92
C SER A 187 2.57 -6.67 5.93
N LEU A 188 3.07 -6.18 7.08
CA LEU A 188 3.49 -4.80 7.25
C LEU A 188 4.65 -4.43 6.32
N LEU A 189 5.64 -5.32 6.20
CA LEU A 189 6.79 -5.09 5.33
C LEU A 189 6.37 -5.00 3.86
N ASN A 190 5.47 -5.88 3.41
CA ASN A 190 4.98 -5.85 2.02
C ASN A 190 4.12 -4.60 1.73
N ALA A 191 3.30 -4.15 2.69
CA ALA A 191 2.55 -2.91 2.54
C ALA A 191 3.49 -1.70 2.42
N TYR A 192 4.54 -1.65 3.23
CA TYR A 192 5.58 -0.61 3.17
C TYR A 192 6.37 -0.68 1.86
N HIS A 193 6.81 -1.85 1.40
CA HIS A 193 7.52 -1.98 0.12
C HIS A 193 6.67 -1.51 -1.07
N LYS A 194 5.35 -1.71 -1.02
CA LYS A 194 4.45 -1.14 -2.03
C LYS A 194 4.45 0.39 -1.98
N MET A 195 4.50 1.00 -0.78
CA MET A 195 4.61 2.46 -0.64
C MET A 195 5.92 2.99 -1.23
N GLU A 196 7.05 2.33 -0.94
CA GLU A 196 8.33 2.67 -1.56
C GLU A 196 8.27 2.55 -3.09
N SER A 197 7.66 1.46 -3.59
CA SER A 197 7.52 1.22 -5.03
C SER A 197 6.64 2.28 -5.70
N VAL A 198 5.56 2.72 -5.05
CA VAL A 198 4.69 3.79 -5.56
C VAL A 198 5.46 5.09 -5.69
N GLU A 199 6.21 5.50 -4.66
CA GLU A 199 7.01 6.72 -4.68
C GLU A 199 8.13 6.64 -5.71
N PHE A 200 8.85 5.51 -5.76
CA PHE A 200 9.95 5.33 -6.71
C PHE A 200 9.45 5.35 -8.16
N TYR A 201 8.33 4.69 -8.44
CA TYR A 201 7.70 4.72 -9.75
C TYR A 201 7.26 6.15 -10.14
N ALA A 202 6.58 6.86 -9.24
CA ALA A 202 6.16 8.24 -9.46
C ALA A 202 7.36 9.16 -9.75
N LYS A 203 8.45 9.02 -8.98
CA LYS A 203 9.68 9.78 -9.17
C LYS A 203 10.31 9.51 -10.53
N LEU A 204 10.42 8.27 -10.96
CA LEU A 204 10.95 7.91 -12.27
C LEU A 204 10.07 8.46 -13.40
N LEU A 205 8.75 8.32 -13.28
CA LEU A 205 7.82 8.82 -14.27
C LEU A 205 7.88 10.35 -14.38
N PHE A 206 7.96 11.06 -13.27
CA PHE A 206 8.14 12.51 -13.25
C PHE A 206 9.42 12.93 -13.96
N ASN A 207 10.57 12.34 -13.58
CA ASN A 207 11.86 12.66 -14.18
C ASN A 207 11.91 12.32 -15.68
N SER A 208 11.34 11.19 -16.09
CA SER A 208 11.31 10.81 -17.52
C SER A 208 10.47 11.78 -18.35
N ARG A 209 9.38 12.32 -17.79
CA ARG A 209 8.59 13.37 -18.45
C ARG A 209 9.40 14.66 -18.71
N LEU A 210 10.26 15.04 -17.77
CA LEU A 210 11.18 16.19 -17.95
C LEU A 210 12.25 15.94 -19.02
N LEU A 211 12.58 14.68 -19.28
CA LEU A 211 13.54 14.24 -20.31
C LEU A 211 12.90 14.02 -21.69
N GLY A 212 11.65 14.42 -21.89
CA GLY A 212 10.94 14.29 -23.16
C GLY A 212 9.90 13.17 -23.20
N GLY A 213 9.63 12.53 -22.06
CA GLY A 213 8.63 11.48 -21.88
C GLY A 213 9.22 10.07 -21.80
N PRO A 214 8.53 9.15 -21.11
CA PRO A 214 8.99 7.77 -21.00
C PRO A 214 8.78 7.00 -22.31
N LYS A 215 9.68 6.04 -22.57
CA LYS A 215 9.42 4.98 -23.54
C LYS A 215 8.75 3.83 -22.81
N GLU A 216 7.48 3.61 -23.09
CA GLU A 216 6.70 2.55 -22.45
C GLU A 216 7.10 1.18 -22.98
N LEU A 217 6.95 0.18 -22.13
CA LEU A 217 7.07 -1.24 -22.50
C LEU A 217 5.89 -1.62 -23.41
N SER A 218 6.17 -2.48 -24.42
CA SER A 218 5.11 -2.97 -25.31
C SER A 218 4.12 -3.88 -24.55
N LYS A 219 2.94 -4.08 -25.13
CA LYS A 219 1.92 -5.01 -24.59
C LYS A 219 2.48 -6.41 -24.39
N GLU A 220 3.32 -6.90 -25.30
CA GLU A 220 3.96 -8.21 -25.24
C GLU A 220 4.98 -8.28 -24.10
N GLN A 221 5.74 -7.19 -23.87
CA GLN A 221 6.67 -7.09 -22.75
C GLN A 221 5.92 -7.09 -21.42
N VAL A 222 4.84 -6.31 -21.30
CA VAL A 222 3.98 -6.29 -20.12
C VAL A 222 3.37 -7.65 -19.84
N ALA A 223 2.86 -8.35 -20.87
CA ALA A 223 2.30 -9.69 -20.72
C ALA A 223 3.33 -10.70 -20.18
N ARG A 224 4.60 -10.62 -20.62
CA ARG A 224 5.69 -11.45 -20.09
C ARG A 224 5.99 -11.13 -18.61
N LEU A 225 5.94 -9.87 -18.22
CA LEU A 225 6.13 -9.46 -16.81
C LEU A 225 4.99 -9.96 -15.91
N TYR A 226 3.77 -9.98 -16.41
CA TYR A 226 2.63 -10.57 -15.71
C TYR A 226 2.80 -12.07 -15.51
N GLU A 227 3.40 -12.78 -16.50
CA GLU A 227 3.73 -14.19 -16.34
C GLU A 227 4.83 -14.41 -15.29
N ILE A 228 5.88 -13.59 -15.28
CA ILE A 228 6.93 -13.61 -14.26
C ILE A 228 6.34 -13.39 -12.87
N ARG A 229 5.41 -12.43 -12.71
CA ARG A 229 4.70 -12.22 -11.46
C ARG A 229 4.01 -13.50 -10.96
N ARG A 230 3.32 -14.22 -11.87
CA ARG A 230 2.67 -15.50 -11.53
C ARG A 230 3.67 -16.57 -11.11
N GLN A 231 4.78 -16.69 -11.83
CA GLN A 231 5.87 -17.64 -11.52
C GLN A 231 6.50 -17.37 -10.16
N PHE A 232 6.63 -16.10 -9.77
CA PHE A 232 7.10 -15.71 -8.43
C PHE A 232 6.07 -15.95 -7.32
N GLY A 233 4.85 -16.32 -7.66
CA GLY A 233 3.78 -16.56 -6.68
C GLY A 233 3.40 -15.31 -5.88
N LEU A 234 3.58 -14.13 -6.46
CA LEU A 234 3.26 -12.86 -5.79
C LEU A 234 1.75 -12.75 -5.58
N LYS A 235 1.38 -12.55 -4.33
CA LYS A 235 -0.01 -12.47 -3.88
C LYS A 235 -0.55 -11.04 -4.02
N GLY A 236 -1.83 -10.88 -3.66
CA GLY A 236 -2.54 -9.61 -3.64
C GLY A 236 -3.26 -9.29 -4.93
N LYS A 237 -3.95 -8.16 -4.94
CA LYS A 237 -4.71 -7.69 -6.12
C LYS A 237 -3.77 -6.97 -7.07
N HIS A 238 -3.98 -7.22 -8.34
CA HIS A 238 -3.09 -6.67 -9.38
C HIS A 238 -3.85 -6.60 -10.71
N PRO A 239 -3.64 -5.57 -11.54
CA PRO A 239 -4.29 -5.44 -12.86
C PRO A 239 -4.16 -6.69 -13.75
N ALA A 240 -3.04 -7.42 -13.65
CA ALA A 240 -2.88 -8.69 -14.35
C ALA A 240 -3.98 -9.71 -14.05
N ASN A 241 -4.54 -9.69 -12.85
CA ASN A 241 -5.62 -10.60 -12.46
C ASN A 241 -6.98 -10.17 -13.05
N ILE A 242 -7.16 -8.89 -13.33
CA ILE A 242 -8.38 -8.32 -13.91
C ILE A 242 -8.41 -8.59 -15.41
N CYS A 243 -7.30 -8.31 -16.12
CA CYS A 243 -7.19 -8.48 -17.58
C CYS A 243 -7.42 -9.92 -18.02
N LEU A 244 -7.08 -10.92 -17.17
CA LEU A 244 -7.30 -12.34 -17.49
C LEU A 244 -8.75 -12.81 -17.29
N ASN A 245 -9.50 -12.16 -16.39
CA ASN A 245 -10.85 -12.57 -16.01
C ASN A 245 -11.94 -11.75 -16.74
N ASN A 246 -11.59 -10.65 -17.37
CA ASN A 246 -12.59 -9.72 -17.94
C ASN A 246 -12.84 -9.99 -19.43
N LYS A 247 -13.64 -11.04 -19.72
CA LYS A 247 -14.36 -11.14 -21.00
C LYS A 247 -15.62 -10.27 -21.06
N LYS A 248 -15.95 -9.52 -20.00
CA LYS A 248 -17.10 -8.61 -19.91
C LYS A 248 -16.69 -7.31 -19.21
N GLY A 249 -16.47 -6.29 -20.00
CA GLY A 249 -16.10 -4.92 -19.78
C GLY A 249 -16.75 -4.11 -18.64
N GLU A 250 -16.62 -4.51 -17.38
CA GLU A 250 -17.17 -3.74 -16.26
C GLU A 250 -16.12 -2.92 -15.49
N PHE A 251 -14.83 -3.07 -15.75
CA PHE A 251 -13.81 -2.20 -15.20
C PHE A 251 -12.77 -1.88 -16.29
N SER A 252 -13.01 -0.83 -17.06
CA SER A 252 -11.92 -0.17 -17.76
C SER A 252 -11.14 0.62 -16.71
N CYS A 253 -9.87 0.27 -16.47
CA CYS A 253 -8.90 1.24 -16.00
C CYS A 253 -9.01 2.44 -16.96
N HIS A 254 -9.75 3.48 -16.62
CA HIS A 254 -9.88 4.65 -17.46
C HIS A 254 -8.47 5.16 -17.72
N ASN A 255 -7.98 4.97 -18.95
CA ASN A 255 -6.65 5.24 -19.46
C ASN A 255 -5.57 4.14 -19.30
N CYS A 256 -5.90 2.91 -18.95
CA CYS A 256 -4.92 1.82 -19.04
C CYS A 256 -4.96 1.17 -20.44
N GLU A 257 -4.61 1.92 -21.47
CA GLU A 257 -4.41 1.39 -22.85
C GLU A 257 -3.37 0.26 -22.89
N SER A 258 -2.44 0.23 -21.91
CA SER A 258 -1.41 -0.78 -21.79
C SER A 258 -1.91 -2.17 -21.36
N CYS A 259 -3.11 -2.28 -20.78
CA CYS A 259 -3.70 -3.58 -20.43
C CYS A 259 -4.25 -4.36 -21.64
N GLY A 260 -4.28 -3.77 -22.83
CA GLY A 260 -4.66 -4.50 -24.05
C GLY A 260 -6.11 -4.97 -24.09
N ALA A 261 -6.98 -4.37 -23.29
CA ALA A 261 -8.43 -4.57 -23.38
C ALA A 261 -8.99 -3.49 -24.32
N GLY A 262 -8.78 -3.65 -25.61
CA GLY A 262 -9.42 -2.98 -26.71
C GLY A 262 -10.00 -4.06 -27.60
#